data_df7814c65186b6630c197209052d76e6
#
_entry.id   df7814c65186b6630c197209052d76e6
#
_cell.length_a   1.000
_cell.length_b   1.000
_cell.length_c   1.000
_cell.angle_alpha   90.00
_cell.angle_beta   90.00
_cell.angle_gamma   90.00
#
_symmetry.space_group_name_H-M   'P 1'
#
loop_
_entity.id
_entity.type
_entity.pdbx_description
1 polymer ?
#
loop_
_entity_poly.entity_id
_entity_poly.type
_entity_poly.pdbx_seq_one_letter_code
_entity_poly.pdbx_strand_id
1 'polypeptide(L)'
;MWNVERGLNIDLIRAALTNPTQFNDLTSHDVPVENAAHHAAAESQLKKLQDIDLLILNEADLGMKRTNYDDVTADLASALHMNYAYGVEFIEVDPIFDLNSEEIHLPDSQQDQRLQTDLHVDAQKYHGLHGTAILSRYPLHNVRIFRLPVCYDWYATEFAAISSLEQGRRWSAKKLFKERIERELRHGGRMALIADISVPESPTGQATIVAAHLENKCTPACRKQQMTALLDQLKTIQNPVILAGDFNTTGSDNTPTSIRNEIMKRITDYQFWIKQTISWFNPLGFAKLALYPLHYFHAYNDPTAYHLPIVWDNRERPLFNYLENFRFDDGRTFDFRGRKRITDPPRARTLADSDARQWKGFVPTYSFARDYGGVVGRFKLDWIVVKPFTTNPRQSNQPLKFAPTYPTTMQELNSAPADRISDHPPITVDLPLTELPQRLRATSRQ
;
A
#
# COMPACT_ATOMS: atom_id res chain seq x y z
N MET A 1 -7.95 -0.19 4.77
CA MET A 1 -7.30 -0.39 3.47
C MET A 1 -6.19 -1.42 3.63
N TRP A 2 -6.13 -2.38 2.74
CA TRP A 2 -5.14 -3.45 2.75
C TRP A 2 -4.78 -3.87 1.32
N ASN A 3 -3.50 -3.83 0.95
CA ASN A 3 -2.97 -4.59 -0.16
C ASN A 3 -2.74 -6.02 0.36
N VAL A 4 -3.46 -6.99 -0.19
CA VAL A 4 -3.52 -8.36 0.36
C VAL A 4 -2.55 -9.32 -0.31
N GLU A 5 -1.56 -8.81 -1.03
CA GLU A 5 -0.55 -9.64 -1.72
C GLU A 5 -1.23 -10.80 -2.48
N ARG A 6 -2.16 -10.44 -3.40
CA ARG A 6 -2.94 -11.39 -4.20
C ARG A 6 -3.96 -12.24 -3.42
N GLY A 7 -3.94 -12.20 -2.08
CA GLY A 7 -4.71 -13.09 -1.20
C GLY A 7 -4.01 -14.41 -0.90
N LEU A 8 -2.67 -14.45 -1.00
CA LEU A 8 -1.88 -15.68 -0.78
C LEU A 8 -2.12 -16.30 0.60
N ASN A 9 -2.39 -15.48 1.62
CA ASN A 9 -2.69 -15.92 2.98
C ASN A 9 -4.15 -15.65 3.37
N ILE A 10 -5.10 -16.00 2.48
CA ILE A 10 -6.53 -15.69 2.66
C ILE A 10 -7.10 -16.19 4.00
N ASP A 11 -6.67 -17.33 4.50
CA ASP A 11 -7.14 -17.87 5.77
C ASP A 11 -6.71 -17.00 6.95
N LEU A 12 -5.47 -16.51 6.97
CA LEU A 12 -4.98 -15.57 7.98
C LEU A 12 -5.69 -14.22 7.88
N ILE A 13 -5.88 -13.71 6.65
CA ILE A 13 -6.60 -12.45 6.40
C ILE A 13 -8.03 -12.56 6.92
N ARG A 14 -8.73 -13.64 6.55
CA ARG A 14 -10.11 -13.90 7.00
C ARG A 14 -10.20 -14.03 8.51
N ALA A 15 -9.32 -14.81 9.14
CA ALA A 15 -9.28 -14.96 10.59
C ALA A 15 -9.02 -13.63 11.29
N ALA A 16 -8.07 -12.83 10.81
CA ALA A 16 -7.78 -11.51 11.35
C ALA A 16 -9.00 -10.57 11.28
N LEU A 17 -9.83 -10.69 10.25
CA LEU A 17 -11.01 -9.85 10.04
C LEU A 17 -12.26 -10.34 10.79
N THR A 18 -12.38 -11.64 11.10
CA THR A 18 -13.65 -12.22 11.57
C THR A 18 -13.55 -13.02 12.87
N ASN A 19 -12.40 -13.62 13.18
CA ASN A 19 -12.27 -14.57 14.29
C ASN A 19 -10.90 -14.48 14.98
N PRO A 20 -10.76 -13.60 16.01
CA PRO A 20 -9.50 -13.44 16.75
C PRO A 20 -8.96 -14.73 17.36
N THR A 21 -9.84 -15.63 17.81
CA THR A 21 -9.44 -16.93 18.40
C THR A 21 -8.77 -17.79 17.33
N GLN A 22 -9.40 -17.93 16.17
CA GLN A 22 -8.84 -18.69 15.06
C GLN A 22 -7.53 -18.06 14.56
N PHE A 23 -7.44 -16.71 14.52
CA PHE A 23 -6.22 -16.03 14.16
C PHE A 23 -5.07 -16.37 15.13
N ASN A 24 -5.35 -16.32 16.43
CA ASN A 24 -4.37 -16.68 17.45
C ASN A 24 -3.96 -18.16 17.36
N ASP A 25 -4.90 -19.06 17.09
CA ASP A 25 -4.59 -20.48 16.90
C ASP A 25 -3.68 -20.71 15.69
N LEU A 26 -3.95 -20.03 14.58
CA LEU A 26 -3.13 -20.12 13.36
C LEU A 26 -1.72 -19.55 13.54
N THR A 27 -1.55 -18.58 14.44
CA THR A 27 -0.25 -17.87 14.66
C THR A 27 0.49 -18.36 15.92
N SER A 28 -0.13 -19.12 16.81
CA SER A 28 0.42 -19.50 18.13
C SER A 28 1.68 -20.36 18.07
N HIS A 29 1.89 -21.07 16.98
CA HIS A 29 3.04 -21.97 16.81
C HIS A 29 4.31 -21.26 16.34
N ASP A 30 4.20 -20.02 15.93
CA ASP A 30 5.23 -19.34 15.15
C ASP A 30 6.02 -18.26 15.92
N VAL A 31 5.48 -17.80 17.07
CA VAL A 31 6.07 -16.67 17.80
C VAL A 31 6.83 -17.12 19.04
N PRO A 32 8.13 -16.80 19.16
CA PRO A 32 8.84 -16.93 20.42
C PRO A 32 8.17 -16.07 21.50
N VAL A 33 7.94 -16.65 22.67
CA VAL A 33 7.27 -16.03 23.85
C VAL A 33 7.95 -14.73 24.36
N GLU A 34 9.07 -14.35 23.77
CA GLU A 34 9.96 -13.33 24.28
C GLU A 34 9.48 -11.87 24.13
N ASN A 35 8.37 -11.60 23.41
CA ASN A 35 7.93 -10.20 23.21
C ASN A 35 6.45 -9.97 23.54
N ALA A 36 6.14 -9.96 24.85
CA ALA A 36 4.79 -9.67 25.35
C ALA A 36 4.19 -8.34 24.84
N ALA A 37 5.04 -7.33 24.61
CA ALA A 37 4.61 -6.03 24.09
C ALA A 37 4.14 -6.14 22.62
N HIS A 38 4.82 -6.95 21.81
CA HIS A 38 4.42 -7.19 20.42
C HIS A 38 3.06 -7.91 20.35
N HIS A 39 2.86 -8.92 21.18
CA HIS A 39 1.57 -9.63 21.27
C HIS A 39 0.43 -8.71 21.69
N ALA A 40 0.62 -7.89 22.75
CA ALA A 40 -0.38 -6.94 23.20
C ALA A 40 -0.73 -5.90 22.12
N ALA A 41 0.27 -5.46 21.34
CA ALA A 41 0.05 -4.56 20.22
C ALA A 41 -0.73 -5.24 19.08
N ALA A 42 -0.36 -6.47 18.70
CA ALA A 42 -1.06 -7.25 17.68
C ALA A 42 -2.53 -7.52 18.08
N GLU A 43 -2.80 -7.89 19.33
CA GLU A 43 -4.16 -8.05 19.84
C GLU A 43 -4.98 -6.75 19.80
N SER A 44 -4.37 -5.63 20.16
CA SER A 44 -5.02 -4.32 20.08
C SER A 44 -5.35 -3.93 18.64
N GLN A 45 -4.48 -4.27 17.70
CA GLN A 45 -4.69 -4.05 16.27
C GLN A 45 -5.77 -4.98 15.72
N LEU A 46 -5.75 -6.25 16.12
CA LEU A 46 -6.74 -7.25 15.75
C LEU A 46 -8.17 -6.81 16.14
N LYS A 47 -8.34 -6.26 17.35
CA LYS A 47 -9.64 -5.73 17.80
C LYS A 47 -10.15 -4.59 16.91
N LYS A 48 -9.27 -3.76 16.36
CA LYS A 48 -9.67 -2.67 15.45
C LYS A 48 -10.20 -3.18 14.11
N LEU A 49 -9.73 -4.35 13.65
CA LEU A 49 -10.20 -4.96 12.41
C LEU A 49 -11.59 -5.60 12.53
N GLN A 50 -12.05 -5.93 13.75
CA GLN A 50 -13.34 -6.58 13.94
C GLN A 50 -14.54 -5.65 13.67
N ASP A 51 -14.38 -4.34 13.82
CA ASP A 51 -15.46 -3.35 13.73
C ASP A 51 -15.33 -2.42 12.51
N ILE A 52 -14.74 -2.90 11.43
CA ILE A 52 -14.61 -2.09 10.21
C ILE A 52 -15.94 -1.96 9.49
N ASP A 53 -16.26 -0.74 9.05
CA ASP A 53 -17.46 -0.45 8.23
C ASP A 53 -17.16 -0.51 6.74
N LEU A 54 -15.90 -0.26 6.36
CA LEU A 54 -15.44 -0.17 4.99
C LEU A 54 -14.04 -0.77 4.87
N LEU A 55 -13.84 -1.66 3.90
CA LEU A 55 -12.56 -2.24 3.57
C LEU A 55 -12.25 -2.02 2.09
N ILE A 56 -11.11 -1.43 1.82
CA ILE A 56 -10.55 -1.31 0.46
C ILE A 56 -9.43 -2.33 0.34
N LEU A 57 -9.50 -3.15 -0.69
CA LEU A 57 -8.48 -4.15 -1.02
C LEU A 57 -7.78 -3.79 -2.33
N ASN A 58 -6.46 -3.87 -2.33
CA ASN A 58 -5.67 -3.93 -3.55
C ASN A 58 -5.04 -5.31 -3.69
N GLU A 59 -4.71 -5.69 -4.91
CA GLU A 59 -4.12 -6.99 -5.25
C GLU A 59 -4.98 -8.17 -4.79
N ALA A 60 -6.27 -8.15 -5.08
CA ALA A 60 -7.14 -9.28 -4.85
C ALA A 60 -7.28 -10.13 -6.12
N ASP A 61 -6.96 -11.42 -6.01
CA ASP A 61 -7.10 -12.37 -7.11
C ASP A 61 -8.51 -12.97 -7.18
N LEU A 62 -8.90 -13.36 -8.39
CA LEU A 62 -10.09 -14.13 -8.65
C LEU A 62 -9.79 -15.24 -9.65
N GLY A 63 -9.93 -16.49 -9.20
CA GLY A 63 -9.71 -17.68 -10.02
C GLY A 63 -8.28 -17.83 -10.52
N MET A 64 -7.30 -17.48 -9.69
CA MET A 64 -5.88 -17.66 -9.96
C MET A 64 -5.39 -18.97 -9.33
N LYS A 65 -4.50 -19.68 -10.01
CA LYS A 65 -3.95 -20.93 -9.48
C LYS A 65 -3.19 -20.72 -8.18
N ARG A 66 -2.43 -19.64 -8.06
CA ARG A 66 -1.63 -19.28 -6.87
C ARG A 66 -2.47 -19.06 -5.60
N THR A 67 -3.74 -18.76 -5.75
CA THR A 67 -4.73 -18.64 -4.65
C THR A 67 -5.73 -19.79 -4.66
N ASN A 68 -5.34 -20.96 -5.14
CA ASN A 68 -6.19 -22.15 -5.23
C ASN A 68 -7.52 -21.91 -5.98
N TYR A 69 -7.51 -20.98 -6.92
CA TYR A 69 -8.69 -20.52 -7.70
C TYR A 69 -9.77 -19.81 -6.88
N ASP A 70 -9.45 -19.33 -5.69
CA ASP A 70 -10.41 -18.64 -4.84
C ASP A 70 -10.83 -17.29 -5.44
N ASP A 71 -12.03 -16.84 -5.10
CA ASP A 71 -12.47 -15.45 -5.22
C ASP A 71 -12.20 -14.73 -3.89
N VAL A 72 -11.00 -14.18 -3.77
CA VAL A 72 -10.53 -13.52 -2.54
C VAL A 72 -11.52 -12.46 -2.05
N THR A 73 -12.12 -11.71 -2.98
CA THR A 73 -13.05 -10.63 -2.62
C THR A 73 -14.39 -11.17 -2.11
N ALA A 74 -14.97 -12.15 -2.83
CA ALA A 74 -16.26 -12.73 -2.44
C ALA A 74 -16.14 -13.49 -1.13
N ASP A 75 -15.04 -14.21 -0.90
CA ASP A 75 -14.79 -14.96 0.34
C ASP A 75 -14.73 -14.02 1.54
N LEU A 76 -13.98 -12.92 1.45
CA LEU A 76 -13.90 -11.93 2.51
C LEU A 76 -15.22 -11.18 2.72
N ALA A 77 -15.93 -10.82 1.64
CA ALA A 77 -17.22 -10.16 1.72
C ALA A 77 -18.28 -11.05 2.40
N SER A 78 -18.29 -12.34 2.05
CA SER A 78 -19.17 -13.34 2.68
C SER A 78 -18.86 -13.50 4.16
N ALA A 79 -17.59 -13.64 4.52
CA ALA A 79 -17.17 -13.81 5.91
C ALA A 79 -17.46 -12.58 6.79
N LEU A 80 -17.40 -11.37 6.21
CA LEU A 80 -17.70 -10.11 6.89
C LEU A 80 -19.17 -9.70 6.81
N HIS A 81 -20.00 -10.43 6.07
CA HIS A 81 -21.39 -10.05 5.75
C HIS A 81 -21.49 -8.66 5.13
N MET A 82 -20.59 -8.33 4.21
CA MET A 82 -20.52 -7.03 3.53
C MET A 82 -20.98 -7.10 2.08
N ASN A 83 -21.51 -5.99 1.58
CA ASN A 83 -21.64 -5.76 0.15
C ASN A 83 -20.25 -5.53 -0.45
N TYR A 84 -20.06 -5.90 -1.72
CA TYR A 84 -18.77 -5.64 -2.37
C TYR A 84 -18.92 -5.25 -3.84
N ALA A 85 -17.90 -4.57 -4.33
CA ALA A 85 -17.64 -4.33 -5.73
C ALA A 85 -16.20 -4.71 -6.03
N TYR A 86 -15.97 -5.37 -7.16
CA TYR A 86 -14.65 -5.78 -7.64
C TYR A 86 -14.37 -5.17 -9.00
N GLY A 87 -13.18 -4.61 -9.18
CA GLY A 87 -12.73 -4.04 -10.44
C GLY A 87 -11.47 -4.75 -10.92
N VAL A 88 -11.52 -5.27 -12.15
CA VAL A 88 -10.39 -5.96 -12.76
C VAL A 88 -9.35 -4.96 -13.25
N GLU A 89 -8.12 -5.04 -12.74
CA GLU A 89 -6.96 -4.31 -13.23
C GLU A 89 -6.31 -5.06 -14.39
N PHE A 90 -6.03 -6.34 -14.17
CA PHE A 90 -5.29 -7.19 -15.10
C PHE A 90 -5.97 -8.54 -15.30
N ILE A 91 -5.75 -9.09 -16.50
CA ILE A 91 -6.02 -10.48 -16.84
C ILE A 91 -4.67 -11.15 -17.03
N GLU A 92 -4.34 -12.10 -16.18
CA GLU A 92 -3.14 -12.93 -16.28
C GLU A 92 -3.33 -13.95 -17.39
N VAL A 93 -2.46 -13.93 -18.39
CA VAL A 93 -2.60 -14.81 -19.58
C VAL A 93 -1.70 -16.03 -19.53
N ASP A 94 -0.81 -16.11 -18.54
CA ASP A 94 0.07 -17.24 -18.36
C ASP A 94 -0.01 -17.79 -16.93
N PRO A 95 -0.86 -18.79 -16.70
CA PRO A 95 -1.09 -19.38 -15.39
C PRO A 95 0.10 -20.20 -14.87
N ILE A 96 1.08 -20.53 -15.73
CA ILE A 96 2.18 -21.44 -15.39
C ILE A 96 3.39 -20.67 -14.84
N PHE A 97 3.64 -19.45 -15.29
CA PHE A 97 4.80 -18.67 -14.85
C PHE A 97 4.74 -18.13 -13.42
N ASP A 98 3.61 -18.30 -12.77
CA ASP A 98 3.40 -17.93 -11.35
C ASP A 98 3.88 -19.02 -10.36
N LEU A 99 4.51 -20.08 -10.88
CA LEU A 99 4.95 -21.21 -10.06
C LEU A 99 6.19 -20.86 -9.24
N ASN A 100 6.11 -21.23 -7.97
CA ASN A 100 7.14 -20.98 -6.96
C ASN A 100 8.49 -21.57 -7.34
N SER A 101 9.46 -20.72 -7.55
CA SER A 101 10.87 -21.15 -7.73
C SER A 101 11.56 -21.59 -6.42
N GLU A 102 10.86 -21.65 -5.27
CA GLU A 102 11.42 -22.21 -4.03
C GLU A 102 11.61 -23.74 -4.09
N GLU A 103 10.94 -24.38 -5.02
CA GLU A 103 10.93 -25.85 -5.15
C GLU A 103 12.12 -26.43 -5.91
N ILE A 104 13.03 -25.58 -6.40
CA ILE A 104 14.27 -26.02 -7.10
C ILE A 104 15.23 -26.83 -6.20
N HIS A 105 14.97 -26.95 -4.91
CA HIS A 105 15.78 -27.69 -3.95
C HIS A 105 15.19 -29.04 -3.53
N LEU A 106 14.11 -29.47 -4.16
CA LEU A 106 13.53 -30.80 -3.88
C LEU A 106 14.30 -31.91 -4.62
N PRO A 107 14.37 -33.13 -4.07
CA PRO A 107 14.92 -34.30 -4.78
C PRO A 107 14.20 -34.50 -6.12
N ASP A 108 14.95 -34.90 -7.16
CA ASP A 108 14.46 -35.03 -8.55
C ASP A 108 13.13 -35.77 -8.68
N SER A 109 12.90 -36.82 -7.90
CA SER A 109 11.66 -37.59 -7.93
C SER A 109 10.43 -36.83 -7.37
N GLN A 110 10.63 -35.86 -6.51
CA GLN A 110 9.56 -35.01 -5.98
C GLN A 110 9.36 -33.76 -6.85
N GLN A 111 10.42 -33.28 -7.50
CA GLN A 111 10.35 -32.21 -8.48
C GLN A 111 9.49 -32.60 -9.68
N ASP A 112 9.65 -33.81 -10.22
CA ASP A 112 8.89 -34.26 -11.39
C ASP A 112 7.40 -34.41 -11.11
N GLN A 113 7.02 -34.90 -9.93
CA GLN A 113 5.61 -35.02 -9.54
C GLN A 113 4.97 -33.65 -9.28
N ARG A 114 5.67 -32.74 -8.62
CA ARG A 114 5.17 -31.39 -8.38
C ARG A 114 5.14 -30.57 -9.65
N LEU A 115 6.16 -30.63 -10.49
CA LEU A 115 6.16 -29.99 -11.82
C LEU A 115 4.93 -30.42 -12.64
N GLN A 116 4.56 -31.72 -12.64
CA GLN A 116 3.38 -32.18 -13.33
C GLN A 116 2.08 -31.62 -12.72
N THR A 117 2.00 -31.55 -11.38
CA THR A 117 0.86 -30.96 -10.67
C THR A 117 0.81 -29.45 -10.91
N ASP A 118 1.96 -28.80 -10.92
CA ASP A 118 2.09 -27.36 -11.06
C ASP A 118 1.89 -26.86 -12.50
N LEU A 119 2.22 -27.70 -13.48
CA LEU A 119 1.89 -27.44 -14.89
C LEU A 119 0.42 -27.66 -15.22
N HIS A 120 -0.33 -28.36 -14.33
CA HIS A 120 -1.75 -28.58 -14.55
C HIS A 120 -2.57 -27.38 -14.07
N VAL A 121 -3.27 -26.76 -15.00
CA VAL A 121 -4.23 -25.67 -14.72
C VAL A 121 -5.64 -26.20 -14.93
N ASP A 122 -6.50 -26.03 -13.94
CA ASP A 122 -7.92 -26.32 -14.07
C ASP A 122 -8.60 -25.22 -14.87
N ALA A 123 -8.80 -25.49 -16.18
CA ALA A 123 -9.37 -24.52 -17.11
C ALA A 123 -10.82 -24.11 -16.78
N GLN A 124 -11.53 -24.89 -15.94
CA GLN A 124 -12.88 -24.53 -15.50
C GLN A 124 -12.89 -23.55 -14.34
N LYS A 125 -11.81 -23.53 -13.55
CA LYS A 125 -11.66 -22.65 -12.38
C LYS A 125 -10.80 -21.43 -12.66
N TYR A 126 -9.94 -21.50 -13.67
CA TYR A 126 -9.03 -20.40 -13.98
C TYR A 126 -9.75 -19.24 -14.63
N HIS A 127 -9.84 -18.11 -13.93
CA HIS A 127 -10.34 -16.85 -14.45
C HIS A 127 -9.22 -15.86 -14.76
N GLY A 128 -8.07 -15.98 -14.11
CA GLY A 128 -6.89 -15.17 -14.36
C GLY A 128 -7.06 -13.70 -14.01
N LEU A 129 -7.95 -13.34 -13.08
CA LEU A 129 -8.28 -11.95 -12.79
C LEU A 129 -7.54 -11.45 -11.55
N HIS A 130 -7.00 -10.23 -11.66
CA HIS A 130 -6.32 -9.52 -10.58
C HIS A 130 -6.86 -8.09 -10.50
N GLY A 131 -7.16 -7.61 -9.28
CA GLY A 131 -7.82 -6.33 -9.20
C GLY A 131 -7.92 -5.70 -7.81
N THR A 132 -8.80 -4.72 -7.75
CA THR A 132 -9.08 -3.89 -6.56
C THR A 132 -10.54 -4.03 -6.16
N ALA A 133 -10.83 -4.07 -4.86
CA ALA A 133 -12.18 -4.21 -4.34
C ALA A 133 -12.54 -3.15 -3.28
N ILE A 134 -13.84 -2.91 -3.15
CA ILE A 134 -14.47 -2.17 -2.06
C ILE A 134 -15.47 -3.09 -1.38
N LEU A 135 -15.31 -3.35 -0.08
CA LEU A 135 -16.26 -4.04 0.75
C LEU A 135 -16.87 -3.05 1.72
N SER A 136 -18.18 -3.14 1.95
CA SER A 136 -18.90 -2.17 2.78
C SER A 136 -20.08 -2.81 3.52
N ARG A 137 -20.27 -2.45 4.78
CA ARG A 137 -21.50 -2.75 5.53
C ARG A 137 -22.73 -2.04 4.92
N TYR A 138 -22.48 -0.93 4.22
CA TYR A 138 -23.52 -0.16 3.54
C TYR A 138 -23.69 -0.62 2.09
N PRO A 139 -24.91 -0.53 1.51
CA PRO A 139 -25.10 -0.77 0.08
C PRO A 139 -24.22 0.15 -0.76
N LEU A 140 -23.65 -0.42 -1.82
CA LEU A 140 -22.84 0.30 -2.80
C LEU A 140 -23.71 0.77 -3.96
N HIS A 141 -23.58 2.05 -4.32
CA HIS A 141 -24.31 2.68 -5.41
C HIS A 141 -23.34 3.30 -6.41
N ASN A 142 -23.79 3.55 -7.64
CA ASN A 142 -23.02 4.25 -8.67
C ASN A 142 -21.61 3.67 -8.88
N VAL A 143 -21.50 2.35 -8.81
CA VAL A 143 -20.22 1.65 -8.97
C VAL A 143 -19.68 1.86 -10.38
N ARG A 144 -18.45 2.36 -10.48
CA ARG A 144 -17.79 2.63 -11.77
C ARG A 144 -16.28 2.46 -11.68
N ILE A 145 -15.69 2.14 -12.80
CA ILE A 145 -14.23 2.02 -12.97
C ILE A 145 -13.73 3.23 -13.76
N PHE A 146 -12.64 3.82 -13.28
CA PHE A 146 -11.86 4.79 -14.02
C PHE A 146 -10.49 4.20 -14.34
N ARG A 147 -10.20 3.97 -15.63
CA ARG A 147 -8.88 3.50 -16.08
C ARG A 147 -7.86 4.61 -15.98
N LEU A 148 -6.75 4.33 -15.29
CA LEU A 148 -5.64 5.26 -15.17
C LEU A 148 -4.78 5.27 -16.43
N PRO A 149 -4.06 6.36 -16.71
CA PRO A 149 -3.08 6.38 -17.79
C PRO A 149 -2.09 5.22 -17.69
N VAL A 150 -1.79 4.58 -18.81
CA VAL A 150 -0.86 3.44 -18.86
C VAL A 150 0.56 3.96 -18.68
N CYS A 151 1.22 3.52 -17.63
CA CYS A 151 2.61 3.84 -17.30
C CYS A 151 3.59 2.72 -17.62
N TYR A 152 3.08 1.49 -17.73
CA TYR A 152 3.86 0.31 -18.02
C TYR A 152 3.00 -0.69 -18.78
N ASP A 153 3.46 -1.13 -19.94
CA ASP A 153 2.83 -2.22 -20.68
C ASP A 153 3.40 -3.55 -20.15
N TRP A 154 2.65 -4.16 -19.23
CA TRP A 154 3.07 -5.39 -18.58
C TRP A 154 3.28 -6.52 -19.58
N TYR A 155 2.35 -6.72 -20.50
CA TYR A 155 2.45 -7.82 -21.46
C TYR A 155 3.65 -7.64 -22.40
N ALA A 156 3.72 -6.53 -23.11
CA ALA A 156 4.78 -6.31 -24.08
C ALA A 156 6.17 -6.28 -23.44
N THR A 157 6.29 -5.64 -22.27
CA THR A 157 7.59 -5.49 -21.59
C THR A 157 8.05 -6.80 -20.96
N GLU A 158 7.16 -7.54 -20.27
CA GLU A 158 7.52 -8.81 -19.64
C GLU A 158 7.70 -9.92 -20.69
N PHE A 159 6.96 -9.88 -21.80
CA PHE A 159 7.19 -10.78 -22.91
C PHE A 159 8.56 -10.57 -23.56
N ALA A 160 9.01 -9.33 -23.70
CA ALA A 160 10.33 -8.99 -24.22
C ALA A 160 11.48 -9.26 -23.23
N ALA A 161 11.21 -9.38 -21.94
CA ALA A 161 12.20 -9.55 -20.88
C ALA A 161 12.76 -10.98 -20.74
N ILE A 162 12.99 -11.67 -21.85
CA ILE A 162 13.49 -13.07 -21.90
C ILE A 162 15.02 -13.15 -21.86
N SER A 163 15.72 -12.01 -21.85
CA SER A 163 17.19 -12.02 -21.94
C SER A 163 17.85 -12.67 -20.73
N SER A 164 18.98 -13.36 -20.96
CA SER A 164 19.79 -13.97 -19.90
C SER A 164 20.27 -12.95 -18.85
N LEU A 165 20.44 -11.69 -19.25
CA LEU A 165 20.79 -10.58 -18.36
C LEU A 165 19.65 -10.28 -17.38
N GLU A 166 18.42 -10.26 -17.84
CA GLU A 166 17.24 -10.02 -16.99
C GLU A 166 17.00 -11.19 -16.04
N GLN A 167 17.14 -12.41 -16.51
CA GLN A 167 17.07 -13.61 -15.65
C GLN A 167 18.15 -13.56 -14.55
N GLY A 168 19.38 -13.17 -14.89
CA GLY A 168 20.47 -12.98 -13.92
C GLY A 168 20.17 -11.89 -12.89
N ARG A 169 19.49 -10.80 -13.31
CA ARG A 169 19.04 -9.73 -12.41
C ARG A 169 17.96 -10.22 -11.45
N ARG A 170 16.96 -10.92 -11.92
CA ARG A 170 15.87 -11.48 -11.10
C ARG A 170 16.40 -12.50 -10.11
N TRP A 171 17.24 -13.43 -10.55
CA TRP A 171 17.90 -14.40 -9.69
C TRP A 171 18.70 -13.72 -8.56
N SER A 172 19.50 -12.71 -8.88
CA SER A 172 20.31 -12.03 -7.87
C SER A 172 19.46 -11.19 -6.89
N ALA A 173 18.35 -10.60 -7.34
CA ALA A 173 17.44 -9.87 -6.46
C ALA A 173 16.68 -10.84 -5.53
N LYS A 174 16.24 -12.00 -6.03
CA LYS A 174 15.67 -13.08 -5.22
C LYS A 174 16.63 -13.52 -4.12
N LYS A 175 17.87 -13.82 -4.46
CA LYS A 175 18.90 -14.25 -3.49
C LYS A 175 19.21 -13.17 -2.45
N LEU A 176 19.20 -11.90 -2.85
CA LEU A 176 19.57 -10.78 -1.98
C LEU A 176 18.43 -10.36 -1.04
N PHE A 177 17.21 -10.23 -1.56
CA PHE A 177 16.07 -9.70 -0.83
C PHE A 177 15.05 -10.77 -0.42
N LYS A 178 15.24 -12.03 -0.83
CA LYS A 178 14.28 -13.14 -0.67
C LYS A 178 12.88 -12.84 -1.25
N GLU A 179 12.80 -11.91 -2.19
CA GLU A 179 11.56 -11.57 -2.87
C GLU A 179 11.28 -12.51 -4.03
N ARG A 180 10.02 -12.84 -4.23
CA ARG A 180 9.55 -13.57 -5.42
C ARG A 180 9.47 -12.58 -6.57
N ILE A 181 10.43 -12.65 -7.49
CA ILE A 181 10.44 -11.80 -8.68
C ILE A 181 10.01 -12.65 -9.86
N GLU A 182 8.72 -12.73 -10.03
CA GLU A 182 8.09 -13.51 -11.07
C GLU A 182 7.88 -12.68 -12.34
N ARG A 183 7.71 -13.39 -13.44
CA ARG A 183 7.35 -12.81 -14.72
C ARG A 183 5.83 -12.84 -14.83
N GLU A 184 5.21 -11.68 -14.85
CA GLU A 184 3.75 -11.57 -14.96
C GLU A 184 3.37 -11.17 -16.38
N LEU A 185 2.83 -12.12 -17.16
CA LEU A 185 2.27 -11.86 -18.49
C LEU A 185 0.78 -11.53 -18.36
N ARG A 186 0.49 -10.25 -18.24
CA ARG A 186 -0.87 -9.78 -17.97
C ARG A 186 -1.29 -8.62 -18.86
N HIS A 187 -2.53 -8.67 -19.34
CA HIS A 187 -3.18 -7.60 -20.05
C HIS A 187 -4.04 -6.76 -19.13
N GLY A 188 -4.06 -5.46 -19.35
CA GLY A 188 -4.85 -4.54 -18.57
C GLY A 188 -4.07 -3.31 -18.17
N GLY A 189 -4.44 -2.73 -17.04
CA GLY A 189 -3.79 -1.54 -16.49
C GLY A 189 -4.42 -1.09 -15.19
N ARG A 190 -3.72 -0.26 -14.48
CA ARG A 190 -4.16 0.30 -13.22
C ARG A 190 -5.45 1.09 -13.35
N MET A 191 -6.23 1.11 -12.29
CA MET A 191 -7.52 1.78 -12.26
C MET A 191 -7.85 2.33 -10.87
N ALA A 192 -8.92 3.11 -10.80
CA ALA A 192 -9.64 3.40 -9.58
C ALA A 192 -11.06 2.82 -9.66
N LEU A 193 -11.45 2.09 -8.60
CA LEU A 193 -12.83 1.65 -8.40
C LEU A 193 -13.54 2.70 -7.53
N ILE A 194 -14.67 3.18 -8.00
CA ILE A 194 -15.41 4.27 -7.36
C ILE A 194 -16.82 3.79 -7.06
N ALA A 195 -17.28 4.01 -5.84
CA ALA A 195 -18.64 3.72 -5.41
C ALA A 195 -19.14 4.77 -4.45
N ASP A 196 -20.46 4.96 -4.36
CA ASP A 196 -21.10 5.80 -3.36
C ASP A 196 -21.76 4.94 -2.29
N ILE A 197 -21.73 5.40 -1.02
CA ILE A 197 -22.47 4.83 0.11
C ILE A 197 -23.41 5.87 0.71
N SER A 198 -24.48 5.42 1.35
CA SER A 198 -25.40 6.31 2.06
C SER A 198 -24.78 6.84 3.34
N VAL A 199 -24.76 8.16 3.49
CA VAL A 199 -24.34 8.89 4.70
C VAL A 199 -25.34 10.03 4.92
N PRO A 200 -26.47 9.77 5.60
CA PRO A 200 -27.57 10.74 5.73
C PRO A 200 -27.15 12.09 6.32
N GLU A 201 -26.12 12.11 7.16
CA GLU A 201 -25.60 13.31 7.79
C GLU A 201 -24.77 14.19 6.85
N SER A 202 -24.36 13.66 5.69
CA SER A 202 -23.63 14.47 4.71
C SER A 202 -24.56 15.43 3.97
N PRO A 203 -24.05 16.53 3.43
CA PRO A 203 -24.88 17.50 2.69
C PRO A 203 -25.57 16.92 1.46
N THR A 204 -25.06 15.85 0.91
CA THR A 204 -25.59 15.15 -0.26
C THR A 204 -26.30 13.84 0.09
N GLY A 205 -26.32 13.45 1.38
CA GLY A 205 -26.83 12.15 1.83
C GLY A 205 -25.92 10.96 1.48
N GLN A 206 -24.75 11.21 0.88
CA GLN A 206 -23.85 10.18 0.38
C GLN A 206 -22.39 10.51 0.71
N ALA A 207 -21.52 9.49 0.64
CA ALA A 207 -20.07 9.65 0.57
C ALA A 207 -19.54 8.80 -0.60
N THR A 208 -18.50 9.29 -1.27
CA THR A 208 -17.85 8.60 -2.39
C THR A 208 -16.59 7.90 -1.91
N ILE A 209 -16.49 6.61 -2.16
CA ILE A 209 -15.36 5.77 -1.88
C ILE A 209 -14.56 5.58 -3.16
N VAL A 210 -13.27 5.78 -3.08
CA VAL A 210 -12.34 5.65 -4.21
C VAL A 210 -11.21 4.72 -3.78
N ALA A 211 -11.19 3.53 -4.33
CA ALA A 211 -10.13 2.56 -4.18
C ALA A 211 -9.17 2.70 -5.39
N ALA A 212 -7.94 3.12 -5.14
CA ALA A 212 -6.96 3.37 -6.19
C ALA A 212 -5.73 2.50 -6.03
N HIS A 213 -5.17 2.06 -7.15
CA HIS A 213 -3.90 1.35 -7.19
C HIS A 213 -3.05 1.95 -8.31
N LEU A 214 -1.97 2.66 -7.95
CA LEU A 214 -1.08 3.28 -8.93
C LEU A 214 -0.01 2.30 -9.39
N GLU A 215 0.66 2.64 -10.50
CA GLU A 215 1.67 1.75 -11.09
C GLU A 215 2.96 1.72 -10.26
N ASN A 216 3.43 0.52 -9.96
CA ASN A 216 4.70 0.29 -9.26
C ASN A 216 5.91 0.32 -10.22
N LYS A 217 5.79 -0.26 -11.42
CA LYS A 217 6.86 -0.30 -12.43
C LYS A 217 6.88 0.94 -13.32
N CYS A 218 7.00 2.13 -12.72
CA CYS A 218 7.04 3.36 -13.50
C CYS A 218 7.86 4.46 -12.82
N THR A 219 7.97 5.60 -13.50
CA THR A 219 8.60 6.78 -12.91
C THR A 219 7.64 7.53 -12.00
N PRO A 220 8.13 8.28 -10.99
CA PRO A 220 7.32 9.17 -10.17
C PRO A 220 6.48 10.18 -10.97
N ALA A 221 7.00 10.63 -12.12
CA ALA A 221 6.26 11.53 -13.02
C ALA A 221 5.01 10.86 -13.59
N CYS A 222 5.08 9.57 -13.95
CA CYS A 222 3.94 8.84 -14.46
C CYS A 222 2.92 8.54 -13.35
N ARG A 223 3.34 8.18 -12.14
CA ARG A 223 2.43 8.07 -10.98
C ARG A 223 1.71 9.39 -10.69
N LYS A 224 2.44 10.52 -10.77
CA LYS A 224 1.80 11.85 -10.68
C LYS A 224 0.75 12.05 -11.78
N GLN A 225 1.03 11.64 -13.03
CA GLN A 225 0.06 11.73 -14.12
C GLN A 225 -1.19 10.87 -13.83
N GLN A 226 -1.03 9.65 -13.31
CA GLN A 226 -2.14 8.81 -12.88
C GLN A 226 -2.97 9.49 -11.78
N MET A 227 -2.33 10.00 -10.74
CA MET A 227 -3.02 10.73 -9.67
C MET A 227 -3.72 11.98 -10.20
N THR A 228 -3.10 12.74 -11.09
CA THR A 228 -3.71 13.94 -11.70
C THR A 228 -4.98 13.55 -12.45
N ALA A 229 -4.92 12.55 -13.32
CA ALA A 229 -6.09 12.08 -14.07
C ALA A 229 -7.22 11.59 -13.15
N LEU A 230 -6.87 10.89 -12.06
CA LEU A 230 -7.86 10.48 -11.06
C LEU A 230 -8.51 11.68 -10.39
N LEU A 231 -7.74 12.64 -9.89
CA LEU A 231 -8.27 13.80 -9.19
C LEU A 231 -9.12 14.68 -10.12
N ASP A 232 -8.78 14.79 -11.40
CA ASP A 232 -9.59 15.50 -12.40
C ASP A 232 -10.97 14.83 -12.57
N GLN A 233 -11.05 13.49 -12.50
CA GLN A 233 -12.33 12.76 -12.46
C GLN A 233 -13.14 13.01 -11.19
N LEU A 234 -12.47 13.24 -10.07
CA LEU A 234 -13.13 13.47 -8.78
C LEU A 234 -13.53 14.92 -8.58
N LYS A 235 -13.05 15.85 -9.40
CA LYS A 235 -13.13 17.29 -9.22
C LYS A 235 -14.56 17.79 -9.03
N THR A 236 -15.51 17.25 -9.78
CA THR A 236 -16.93 17.62 -9.75
C THR A 236 -17.71 17.01 -8.60
N ILE A 237 -17.14 16.06 -7.86
CA ILE A 237 -17.82 15.34 -6.78
C ILE A 237 -18.06 16.26 -5.59
N GLN A 238 -19.33 16.43 -5.23
CA GLN A 238 -19.74 17.24 -4.08
C GLN A 238 -19.77 16.44 -2.77
N ASN A 239 -19.90 15.12 -2.86
CA ASN A 239 -19.88 14.23 -1.70
C ASN A 239 -18.56 14.39 -0.90
N PRO A 240 -18.55 14.08 0.41
CA PRO A 240 -17.32 13.67 1.10
C PRO A 240 -16.67 12.54 0.32
N VAL A 241 -15.33 12.54 0.26
CA VAL A 241 -14.56 11.54 -0.50
C VAL A 241 -13.58 10.85 0.42
N ILE A 242 -13.56 9.53 0.36
CA ILE A 242 -12.53 8.68 0.96
C ILE A 242 -11.73 8.07 -0.19
N LEU A 243 -10.53 8.59 -0.43
CA LEU A 243 -9.59 8.07 -1.41
C LEU A 243 -8.53 7.26 -0.69
N ALA A 244 -8.47 5.97 -0.95
CA ALA A 244 -7.47 5.11 -0.33
C ALA A 244 -6.94 4.06 -1.31
N GLY A 245 -5.75 3.55 -1.02
CA GLY A 245 -5.13 2.48 -1.80
C GLY A 245 -3.62 2.53 -1.75
N ASP A 246 -3.02 1.63 -2.52
CA ASP A 246 -1.60 1.58 -2.76
C ASP A 246 -1.23 2.57 -3.87
N PHE A 247 -0.59 3.69 -3.48
CA PHE A 247 -0.16 4.71 -4.43
C PHE A 247 1.26 4.46 -4.94
N ASN A 248 1.91 3.41 -4.49
CA ASN A 248 3.26 3.02 -4.91
C ASN A 248 4.28 4.17 -4.86
N THR A 249 4.17 5.03 -3.83
CA THR A 249 4.90 6.29 -3.69
C THR A 249 6.33 6.09 -3.21
N THR A 250 7.18 5.66 -4.11
CA THR A 250 8.64 5.61 -3.89
C THR A 250 9.35 6.50 -4.90
N GLY A 251 10.54 6.96 -4.58
CA GLY A 251 11.36 7.77 -5.48
C GLY A 251 11.88 7.02 -6.71
N SER A 252 11.49 5.75 -6.87
CA SER A 252 11.90 4.85 -7.95
C SER A 252 10.79 3.84 -8.23
N ASP A 253 11.02 2.95 -9.17
CA ASP A 253 10.28 1.72 -9.31
C ASP A 253 10.50 0.86 -8.04
N ASN A 254 9.43 0.36 -7.43
CA ASN A 254 9.44 -0.38 -6.15
C ASN A 254 9.96 -1.79 -6.28
N THR A 255 10.14 -2.29 -7.49
CA THR A 255 10.58 -3.66 -7.65
C THR A 255 12.00 -3.82 -7.08
N PRO A 256 12.30 -4.93 -6.40
CA PRO A 256 13.63 -5.20 -5.86
C PRO A 256 14.75 -5.09 -6.91
N THR A 257 14.42 -5.39 -8.17
CA THR A 257 15.35 -5.24 -9.31
C THR A 257 15.69 -3.78 -9.57
N SER A 258 14.75 -2.86 -9.44
CA SER A 258 14.97 -1.44 -9.71
C SER A 258 15.73 -0.73 -8.62
N ILE A 259 15.47 -1.06 -7.37
CA ILE A 259 16.24 -0.51 -6.23
C ILE A 259 17.71 -0.86 -6.37
N ARG A 260 18.02 -2.09 -6.76
CA ARG A 260 19.38 -2.49 -7.05
C ARG A 260 19.98 -1.67 -8.21
N ASN A 261 19.22 -1.43 -9.27
CA ASN A 261 19.67 -0.61 -10.38
C ASN A 261 19.96 0.82 -9.96
N GLU A 262 19.14 1.40 -9.11
CA GLU A 262 19.37 2.76 -8.56
C GLU A 262 20.64 2.80 -7.71
N ILE A 263 20.87 1.80 -6.87
CA ILE A 263 22.12 1.66 -6.10
C ILE A 263 23.31 1.50 -7.04
N MET A 264 23.22 0.60 -8.04
CA MET A 264 24.30 0.36 -8.98
C MET A 264 24.57 1.57 -9.89
N LYS A 265 23.55 2.24 -10.42
CA LYS A 265 23.70 3.50 -11.17
C LYS A 265 24.45 4.55 -10.37
N ARG A 266 24.15 4.69 -9.07
CA ARG A 266 24.84 5.66 -8.21
C ARG A 266 26.26 5.27 -7.89
N ILE A 267 26.54 3.98 -7.66
CA ILE A 267 27.92 3.50 -7.44
C ILE A 267 28.76 3.63 -8.70
N THR A 268 28.14 3.48 -9.89
CA THR A 268 28.85 3.59 -11.17
C THR A 268 28.82 5.00 -11.78
N ASP A 269 28.04 5.92 -11.21
CA ASP A 269 27.97 7.31 -11.68
C ASP A 269 29.23 8.09 -11.24
N TYR A 270 30.09 8.44 -12.23
CA TYR A 270 31.29 9.22 -11.98
C TYR A 270 30.98 10.63 -11.41
N GLN A 271 29.83 11.21 -11.73
CA GLN A 271 29.40 12.50 -11.16
C GLN A 271 29.05 12.37 -9.67
N PHE A 272 28.50 11.24 -9.26
CA PHE A 272 28.33 10.91 -7.85
C PHE A 272 29.67 10.93 -7.11
N TRP A 273 30.69 10.27 -7.66
CA TRP A 273 32.01 10.20 -7.04
C TRP A 273 32.75 11.53 -7.04
N ILE A 274 32.62 12.35 -8.08
CA ILE A 274 33.19 13.70 -8.10
C ILE A 274 32.56 14.58 -7.01
N LYS A 275 31.24 14.58 -6.89
CA LYS A 275 30.53 15.33 -5.84
C LYS A 275 30.88 14.81 -4.45
N GLN A 276 31.04 13.50 -4.32
CA GLN A 276 31.43 12.87 -3.07
C GLN A 276 32.87 13.21 -2.68
N THR A 277 33.80 13.22 -3.63
CA THR A 277 35.21 13.59 -3.42
C THR A 277 35.35 15.04 -2.97
N ILE A 278 34.61 15.95 -3.60
CA ILE A 278 34.56 17.37 -3.17
C ILE A 278 33.99 17.51 -1.75
N SER A 279 33.02 16.68 -1.36
CA SER A 279 32.44 16.64 -0.03
C SER A 279 33.44 16.09 1.02
N TRP A 280 34.34 15.21 0.63
CA TRP A 280 35.34 14.61 1.53
C TRP A 280 36.42 15.57 1.99
N PHE A 281 36.75 16.59 1.21
CA PHE A 281 37.72 17.61 1.60
C PHE A 281 37.18 18.63 2.61
N ASN A 282 35.92 18.51 3.03
CA ASN A 282 35.32 19.34 4.08
C ASN A 282 35.23 18.55 5.39
N PRO A 283 35.85 19.00 6.51
CA PRO A 283 35.82 18.27 7.80
C PRO A 283 34.40 17.99 8.33
N LEU A 284 33.41 18.81 7.99
CA LEU A 284 31.99 18.54 8.22
C LEU A 284 31.42 17.47 7.27
N GLY A 285 32.09 17.16 6.19
CA GLY A 285 31.70 16.15 5.21
C GLY A 285 31.86 14.72 5.73
N PHE A 286 32.86 14.46 6.54
CA PHE A 286 33.09 13.12 7.14
C PHE A 286 31.97 12.71 8.11
N ALA A 287 31.52 13.62 8.97
CA ALA A 287 30.39 13.38 9.86
C ALA A 287 29.08 13.19 9.08
N LYS A 288 28.89 13.94 8.00
CA LYS A 288 27.75 13.78 7.08
C LYS A 288 27.80 12.45 6.32
N LEU A 289 28.98 11.99 5.91
CA LEU A 289 29.16 10.74 5.19
C LEU A 289 28.83 9.52 6.03
N ALA A 290 29.21 9.53 7.33
CA ALA A 290 28.87 8.45 8.27
C ALA A 290 27.36 8.39 8.58
N LEU A 291 26.68 9.55 8.57
CA LEU A 291 25.23 9.65 8.79
C LEU A 291 24.40 9.59 7.48
N TYR A 292 25.05 9.72 6.32
CA TYR A 292 24.41 9.80 5.02
C TYR A 292 23.59 8.57 4.63
N PRO A 293 24.07 7.32 4.81
CA PRO A 293 23.26 6.14 4.56
C PRO A 293 22.01 6.08 5.45
N LEU A 294 22.17 6.34 6.75
CA LEU A 294 21.08 6.36 7.72
C LEU A 294 20.01 7.41 7.36
N HIS A 295 20.42 8.62 6.96
CA HIS A 295 19.51 9.67 6.52
C HIS A 295 18.82 9.35 5.19
N TYR A 296 19.54 8.74 4.27
CA TYR A 296 19.02 8.32 2.99
C TYR A 296 17.90 7.30 3.17
N PHE A 297 18.12 6.28 3.98
CA PHE A 297 17.16 5.22 4.22
C PHE A 297 15.97 5.67 5.09
N HIS A 298 16.17 6.52 6.07
CA HIS A 298 15.08 7.10 6.85
C HIS A 298 14.17 8.03 6.03
N ALA A 299 14.70 8.70 5.03
CA ALA A 299 13.91 9.58 4.18
C ALA A 299 13.00 8.84 3.21
N TYR A 300 13.25 7.56 2.91
CA TYR A 300 12.33 6.73 2.11
C TYR A 300 10.99 6.48 2.80
N ASN A 301 10.93 6.58 4.12
CA ASN A 301 9.69 6.44 4.87
C ASN A 301 8.83 7.71 4.85
N ASP A 302 9.26 8.78 4.19
CA ASP A 302 8.50 10.02 4.03
C ASP A 302 8.54 10.51 2.58
N PRO A 303 7.75 9.93 1.68
CA PRO A 303 7.71 10.34 0.28
C PRO A 303 7.13 11.76 0.11
N THR A 304 6.58 12.36 1.16
CA THR A 304 6.11 13.75 1.17
C THR A 304 7.22 14.76 1.50
N ALA A 305 8.41 14.32 1.91
CA ALA A 305 9.53 15.20 2.17
C ALA A 305 9.98 15.93 0.90
N TYR A 306 10.43 17.18 1.04
CA TYR A 306 10.90 17.97 -0.12
C TYR A 306 12.22 17.43 -0.68
N HIS A 307 13.09 16.92 0.17
CA HIS A 307 14.42 16.43 -0.21
C HIS A 307 14.68 15.02 0.29
N LEU A 308 15.28 14.19 -0.57
CA LEU A 308 15.71 12.81 -0.30
C LEU A 308 17.10 12.57 -0.90
N PRO A 309 18.11 12.36 -0.11
CA PRO A 309 18.37 12.86 1.22
C PRO A 309 18.65 14.37 1.15
N ILE A 310 18.83 15.04 2.23
CA ILE A 310 18.95 16.48 2.49
C ILE A 310 19.22 17.44 1.31
N VAL A 311 19.76 16.99 0.17
CA VAL A 311 20.24 17.82 -0.95
C VAL A 311 19.55 17.49 -2.29
N TRP A 312 18.90 16.32 -2.44
CA TRP A 312 18.26 15.95 -3.70
C TRP A 312 16.75 16.05 -3.61
N ASP A 313 16.16 16.60 -4.66
CA ASP A 313 14.71 16.71 -4.75
C ASP A 313 14.06 15.35 -4.70
N ASN A 314 13.05 15.24 -3.84
CA ASN A 314 12.21 14.07 -3.80
C ASN A 314 11.32 14.01 -5.04
N ARG A 315 11.54 13.02 -5.90
CA ARG A 315 10.81 12.87 -7.16
C ARG A 315 9.32 12.56 -6.97
N GLU A 316 8.91 12.02 -5.80
CA GLU A 316 7.50 11.80 -5.45
C GLU A 316 6.81 13.07 -4.93
N ARG A 317 7.56 14.04 -4.44
CA ARG A 317 6.99 15.28 -3.90
C ARG A 317 6.01 15.99 -4.83
N PRO A 318 6.22 16.07 -6.15
CA PRO A 318 5.26 16.67 -7.09
C PRO A 318 3.86 16.03 -7.08
N LEU A 319 3.73 14.72 -6.81
CA LEU A 319 2.44 14.04 -6.63
C LEU A 319 1.73 14.59 -5.39
N PHE A 320 2.43 14.64 -4.26
CA PHE A 320 1.87 15.14 -3.01
C PHE A 320 1.58 16.64 -3.06
N ASN A 321 2.42 17.44 -3.74
CA ASN A 321 2.13 18.85 -3.98
C ASN A 321 0.80 19.04 -4.73
N TYR A 322 0.54 18.21 -5.74
CA TYR A 322 -0.71 18.26 -6.47
C TYR A 322 -1.89 17.86 -5.58
N LEU A 323 -1.78 16.77 -4.85
CA LEU A 323 -2.81 16.26 -3.93
C LEU A 323 -3.14 17.27 -2.82
N GLU A 324 -2.12 17.86 -2.18
CA GLU A 324 -2.28 18.85 -1.10
C GLU A 324 -2.91 20.17 -1.56
N ASN A 325 -2.68 20.56 -2.82
CA ASN A 325 -3.22 21.80 -3.39
C ASN A 325 -4.50 21.59 -4.21
N PHE A 326 -4.94 20.33 -4.35
CA PHE A 326 -6.13 20.00 -5.11
C PHE A 326 -7.38 20.62 -4.48
N ARG A 327 -8.24 21.20 -5.34
CA ARG A 327 -9.52 21.77 -4.96
C ARG A 327 -10.62 21.16 -5.80
N PHE A 328 -11.66 20.68 -5.11
CA PHE A 328 -12.91 20.29 -5.72
C PHE A 328 -13.67 21.53 -6.22
N ASP A 329 -14.60 21.37 -7.15
CA ASP A 329 -15.40 22.48 -7.70
C ASP A 329 -16.28 23.16 -6.64
N ASP A 330 -16.59 22.48 -5.54
CA ASP A 330 -17.26 23.06 -4.37
C ASP A 330 -16.32 23.88 -3.47
N GLY A 331 -15.07 24.08 -3.87
CA GLY A 331 -14.03 24.83 -3.16
C GLY A 331 -13.37 24.08 -2.00
N ARG A 332 -13.79 22.86 -1.69
CA ARG A 332 -13.22 22.04 -0.61
C ARG A 332 -11.93 21.38 -1.03
N THR A 333 -11.18 20.91 -0.03
CA THR A 333 -9.90 20.21 -0.18
C THR A 333 -9.92 18.92 0.62
N PHE A 334 -8.95 18.06 0.39
CA PHE A 334 -8.65 16.99 1.34
C PHE A 334 -8.15 17.56 2.68
N ASP A 335 -8.33 16.81 3.74
CA ASP A 335 -7.89 17.22 5.09
C ASP A 335 -6.42 16.88 5.34
N PHE A 336 -5.60 17.90 5.34
CA PHE A 336 -4.15 17.80 5.63
C PHE A 336 -3.76 18.65 6.84
N ARG A 337 -4.65 18.86 7.78
CA ARG A 337 -4.40 19.76 8.91
C ARG A 337 -3.20 19.36 9.75
N GLY A 338 -2.85 18.10 9.82
CA GLY A 338 -1.69 17.58 10.52
C GLY A 338 -1.58 18.11 11.95
N ARG A 339 -2.11 17.41 12.93
CA ARG A 339 -2.20 17.93 14.30
C ARG A 339 -0.93 17.68 15.07
N LYS A 340 -0.46 18.73 15.76
CA LYS A 340 0.70 18.67 16.67
C LYS A 340 0.64 17.56 17.71
N ARG A 341 -0.54 16.98 17.98
CA ARG A 341 -0.69 15.91 18.98
C ARG A 341 -0.70 14.51 18.40
N ILE A 342 -0.85 14.39 17.07
CA ILE A 342 -0.91 13.10 16.36
C ILE A 342 0.45 12.77 15.74
N THR A 343 1.22 13.80 15.40
CA THR A 343 2.54 13.66 14.78
C THR A 343 3.65 14.03 15.75
N ASP A 344 4.71 13.26 15.75
CA ASP A 344 5.92 13.55 16.50
C ASP A 344 7.14 13.48 15.56
N PRO A 345 7.83 14.57 15.26
CA PRO A 345 7.51 15.96 15.62
C PRO A 345 6.29 16.50 14.88
N PRO A 346 5.57 17.46 15.48
CA PRO A 346 4.38 18.03 14.87
C PRO A 346 4.72 18.71 13.55
N ARG A 347 4.04 18.32 12.47
CA ARG A 347 4.18 18.95 11.15
C ARG A 347 2.84 19.48 10.68
N ALA A 348 2.76 20.78 10.43
CA ALA A 348 1.59 21.37 9.83
C ALA A 348 1.51 20.96 8.35
N ARG A 349 0.29 20.76 7.83
CA ARG A 349 0.02 20.44 6.42
C ARG A 349 0.70 19.15 5.96
N THR A 350 0.49 18.07 6.69
CA THR A 350 0.93 16.73 6.29
C THR A 350 -0.26 15.77 6.29
N LEU A 351 -0.13 14.63 5.63
CA LEU A 351 -1.13 13.56 5.61
C LEU A 351 -1.33 12.86 6.97
N ALA A 352 -0.79 13.42 8.02
CA ALA A 352 -0.71 12.80 9.34
C ALA A 352 -2.06 12.57 10.03
N ASP A 353 -3.12 13.28 9.65
CA ASP A 353 -4.46 13.01 10.19
C ASP A 353 -5.10 11.76 9.57
N SER A 354 -4.62 11.32 8.39
CA SER A 354 -5.13 10.14 7.68
C SER A 354 -4.20 8.94 7.78
N ASP A 355 -2.93 9.16 8.14
CA ASP A 355 -1.88 8.14 8.04
C ASP A 355 -0.96 8.17 9.24
N ALA A 356 -0.59 6.98 9.76
CA ALA A 356 0.25 6.85 10.93
C ALA A 356 1.64 7.45 10.70
N ARG A 357 2.15 8.21 11.68
CA ARG A 357 3.42 8.92 11.60
C ARG A 357 4.38 8.54 12.73
N GLN A 358 5.65 8.50 12.38
CA GLN A 358 6.76 8.32 13.33
C GLN A 358 7.56 9.63 13.50
N TRP A 359 8.54 9.60 14.41
CA TRP A 359 9.50 10.68 14.62
C TRP A 359 10.14 11.19 13.33
N LYS A 360 10.52 10.27 12.41
CA LYS A 360 11.15 10.59 11.13
C LYS A 360 10.31 10.06 9.95
N GLY A 361 9.16 10.64 9.70
CA GLY A 361 8.35 10.30 8.55
C GLY A 361 7.07 9.55 8.90
N PHE A 362 6.60 8.71 8.01
CA PHE A 362 5.43 7.86 8.20
C PHE A 362 5.82 6.46 8.64
N VAL A 363 4.89 5.77 9.27
CA VAL A 363 5.02 4.33 9.51
C VAL A 363 5.02 3.63 8.16
N PRO A 364 6.01 2.78 7.84
CA PRO A 364 6.06 2.04 6.59
C PRO A 364 4.82 1.16 6.42
N THR A 365 4.36 1.02 5.18
CA THR A 365 3.23 0.15 4.82
C THR A 365 3.60 -0.90 3.80
N TYR A 366 4.87 -1.06 3.54
CA TYR A 366 5.44 -2.11 2.70
C TYR A 366 6.81 -2.50 3.25
N SER A 367 7.13 -3.77 3.22
CA SER A 367 8.48 -4.23 3.56
C SER A 367 8.89 -5.41 2.68
N PHE A 368 10.16 -5.44 2.27
CA PHE A 368 10.74 -6.66 1.71
C PHE A 368 10.76 -7.77 2.76
N ALA A 369 10.73 -9.03 2.31
CA ALA A 369 10.88 -10.18 3.18
C ALA A 369 12.20 -10.14 3.97
N ARG A 370 13.23 -9.50 3.42
CA ARG A 370 14.48 -9.19 4.09
C ARG A 370 14.76 -7.69 4.02
N ASP A 371 14.50 -6.99 5.11
CA ASP A 371 14.58 -5.53 5.22
C ASP A 371 15.92 -4.99 5.75
N TYR A 372 16.93 -5.84 5.89
CA TYR A 372 18.27 -5.49 6.41
C TYR A 372 18.22 -4.66 7.71
N GLY A 373 17.42 -5.10 8.67
CA GLY A 373 17.31 -4.46 9.97
C GLY A 373 16.54 -3.13 9.96
N GLY A 374 15.62 -2.98 9.01
CA GLY A 374 14.77 -1.79 8.87
C GLY A 374 15.43 -0.62 8.17
N VAL A 375 16.61 -0.83 7.58
CA VAL A 375 17.38 0.22 6.91
C VAL A 375 17.01 0.32 5.42
N VAL A 376 16.76 -0.82 4.78
CA VAL A 376 16.41 -0.93 3.34
C VAL A 376 15.16 -1.77 3.19
N GLY A 377 14.31 -1.45 2.22
CA GLY A 377 13.15 -2.27 1.87
C GLY A 377 11.89 -1.95 2.66
N ARG A 378 11.82 -0.80 3.31
CA ARG A 378 10.62 -0.32 3.99
C ARG A 378 10.15 0.98 3.36
N PHE A 379 8.89 1.00 2.89
CA PHE A 379 8.31 2.14 2.17
C PHE A 379 6.92 2.48 2.70
N LYS A 380 6.52 3.75 2.57
CA LYS A 380 5.14 4.19 2.77
C LYS A 380 4.47 4.24 1.39
N LEU A 381 3.67 3.26 1.06
CA LEU A 381 3.01 3.08 -0.24
C LEU A 381 1.49 3.28 -0.14
N ASP A 382 0.88 2.83 0.94
CA ASP A 382 -0.55 2.82 1.16
C ASP A 382 -1.01 4.09 1.88
N TRP A 383 -2.06 4.71 1.36
CA TRP A 383 -2.54 6.01 1.81
C TRP A 383 -4.06 6.02 2.00
N ILE A 384 -4.51 6.81 2.97
CA ILE A 384 -5.91 7.20 3.13
C ILE A 384 -5.97 8.71 3.13
N VAL A 385 -6.75 9.29 2.21
CA VAL A 385 -6.91 10.73 2.03
C VAL A 385 -8.40 11.04 2.03
N VAL A 386 -8.84 12.00 2.82
CA VAL A 386 -10.25 12.26 3.06
C VAL A 386 -10.63 13.71 2.75
N LYS A 387 -11.68 13.90 1.95
CA LYS A 387 -12.42 15.15 1.82
C LYS A 387 -13.51 15.17 2.88
N PRO A 388 -13.34 15.87 4.02
CA PRO A 388 -14.34 15.95 5.07
C PRO A 388 -15.48 16.88 4.68
N PHE A 389 -16.51 16.96 5.50
CA PHE A 389 -17.65 17.84 5.28
C PHE A 389 -18.08 18.62 6.54
N THR A 390 -18.89 19.62 6.33
CA THR A 390 -19.62 20.36 7.38
C THR A 390 -21.11 20.33 7.07
N THR A 391 -21.95 20.28 8.08
CA THR A 391 -23.41 20.28 7.91
C THR A 391 -23.94 21.63 7.45
N ASN A 392 -23.24 22.72 7.76
CA ASN A 392 -23.59 24.06 7.31
C ASN A 392 -22.33 24.77 6.75
N PRO A 393 -22.12 24.73 5.42
CA PRO A 393 -20.95 25.33 4.81
C PRO A 393 -20.87 26.86 4.94
N ARG A 394 -21.96 27.54 5.33
CA ARG A 394 -21.95 28.99 5.52
C ARG A 394 -21.40 29.44 6.88
N GLN A 395 -21.18 28.51 7.81
CA GLN A 395 -20.58 28.80 9.12
C GLN A 395 -19.12 28.36 9.14
N SER A 396 -18.20 29.31 9.13
CA SER A 396 -16.75 29.08 9.04
C SER A 396 -16.14 28.30 10.21
N ASN A 397 -16.82 28.22 11.36
CA ASN A 397 -16.29 27.62 12.60
C ASN A 397 -16.92 26.27 12.95
N GLN A 398 -17.69 25.65 12.05
CA GLN A 398 -18.25 24.34 12.34
C GLN A 398 -17.17 23.24 12.34
N PRO A 399 -17.25 22.27 13.28
CA PRO A 399 -16.37 21.13 13.28
C PRO A 399 -16.55 20.29 12.00
N LEU A 400 -15.46 19.81 11.45
CA LEU A 400 -15.47 18.92 10.31
C LEU A 400 -15.98 17.53 10.74
N LYS A 401 -16.84 16.95 9.91
CA LYS A 401 -17.22 15.54 9.98
C LYS A 401 -16.38 14.74 8.99
N PHE A 402 -16.17 13.46 9.25
CA PHE A 402 -15.21 12.62 8.55
C PHE A 402 -13.76 13.12 8.64
N ALA A 403 -13.46 13.95 9.63
CA ALA A 403 -12.07 14.27 9.90
C ALA A 403 -11.34 13.00 10.33
N PRO A 404 -10.29 12.56 9.60
CA PRO A 404 -9.59 11.33 9.92
C PRO A 404 -8.98 11.38 11.33
N THR A 405 -9.18 10.31 12.10
CA THR A 405 -8.63 10.19 13.46
C THR A 405 -8.07 8.82 13.70
N TYR A 406 -7.15 8.73 14.68
CA TYR A 406 -6.55 7.47 15.11
C TYR A 406 -5.95 6.62 13.99
N PRO A 407 -5.14 7.21 13.09
CA PRO A 407 -4.49 6.43 12.05
C PRO A 407 -3.62 5.35 12.68
N THR A 408 -3.75 4.13 12.20
CA THR A 408 -2.97 3.00 12.67
C THR A 408 -2.47 2.22 11.46
N THR A 409 -1.15 1.93 11.43
CA THR A 409 -0.55 0.92 10.56
C THR A 409 -0.33 -0.33 11.41
N MET A 410 -0.90 -1.45 11.01
CA MET A 410 -0.99 -2.67 11.82
C MET A 410 0.21 -3.59 11.57
N GLN A 411 1.41 -3.10 11.89
CA GLN A 411 2.66 -3.83 11.62
C GLN A 411 2.79 -5.07 12.51
N GLU A 412 2.46 -4.96 13.80
CA GLU A 412 2.59 -6.03 14.76
C GLU A 412 1.61 -7.16 14.44
N LEU A 413 0.41 -6.83 14.00
CA LEU A 413 -0.56 -7.81 13.51
C LEU A 413 -0.05 -8.53 12.25
N ASN A 414 0.45 -7.75 11.29
CA ASN A 414 0.93 -8.29 10.02
C ASN A 414 2.14 -9.22 10.19
N SER A 415 2.96 -8.98 11.20
CA SER A 415 4.15 -9.78 11.55
C SER A 415 3.90 -10.80 12.68
N ALA A 416 2.64 -11.05 13.04
CA ALA A 416 2.30 -12.06 14.06
C ALA A 416 2.59 -13.49 13.61
N PRO A 417 2.35 -13.92 12.34
CA PRO A 417 2.81 -15.21 11.84
C PRO A 417 4.35 -15.22 11.66
N ALA A 418 4.94 -16.43 11.58
CA ALA A 418 6.36 -16.60 11.25
C ALA A 418 6.74 -15.97 9.91
N ASP A 419 5.88 -16.19 8.92
CA ASP A 419 5.86 -15.40 7.68
C ASP A 419 4.74 -14.37 7.81
N ARG A 420 4.97 -13.13 7.39
CA ARG A 420 3.99 -12.05 7.40
C ARG A 420 2.66 -12.44 6.73
N ILE A 421 1.56 -11.79 7.11
CA ILE A 421 0.25 -12.01 6.46
C ILE A 421 0.29 -11.51 5.01
N SER A 422 0.85 -10.34 4.79
CA SER A 422 1.06 -9.70 3.48
C SER A 422 2.35 -8.89 3.52
N ASP A 423 2.94 -8.58 2.37
CA ASP A 423 4.03 -7.60 2.26
C ASP A 423 3.60 -6.17 2.63
N HIS A 424 2.27 -5.94 2.74
CA HIS A 424 1.67 -4.71 3.23
C HIS A 424 0.88 -4.94 4.52
N PRO A 425 1.25 -4.31 5.66
CA PRO A 425 0.38 -4.24 6.83
C PRO A 425 -0.87 -3.41 6.53
N PRO A 426 -2.05 -3.80 7.03
CA PRO A 426 -3.25 -3.00 6.86
C PRO A 426 -3.14 -1.64 7.55
N ILE A 427 -3.80 -0.64 6.98
CA ILE A 427 -3.94 0.70 7.56
C ILE A 427 -5.39 1.03 7.83
N THR A 428 -5.66 1.74 8.92
CA THR A 428 -7.01 2.14 9.32
C THR A 428 -7.05 3.56 9.87
N VAL A 429 -8.22 4.19 9.74
CA VAL A 429 -8.56 5.46 10.39
C VAL A 429 -10.02 5.40 10.85
N ASP A 430 -10.33 6.11 11.92
CA ASP A 430 -11.70 6.40 12.29
C ASP A 430 -12.17 7.66 11.57
N LEU A 431 -13.39 7.62 11.02
CA LEU A 431 -14.04 8.74 10.34
C LEU A 431 -15.31 9.15 11.08
N PRO A 432 -15.19 9.89 12.20
CA PRO A 432 -16.34 10.20 13.03
C PRO A 432 -17.29 11.18 12.33
N LEU A 433 -18.59 11.00 12.55
CA LEU A 433 -19.62 11.94 12.10
C LEU A 433 -19.57 13.28 12.84
N THR A 434 -18.85 13.32 13.95
CA THR A 434 -18.60 14.56 14.71
C THR A 434 -17.11 14.63 15.05
N GLU A 435 -16.49 15.78 14.81
CA GLU A 435 -15.08 15.98 15.18
C GLU A 435 -14.93 15.91 16.71
N LEU A 436 -14.08 14.98 17.18
CA LEU A 436 -13.85 14.80 18.61
C LEU A 436 -13.11 16.01 19.20
N PRO A 437 -13.48 16.48 20.39
CA PRO A 437 -12.74 17.51 21.11
C PRO A 437 -11.28 17.09 21.32
N GLN A 438 -10.35 18.06 21.22
CA GLN A 438 -8.91 17.79 21.34
C GLN A 438 -8.49 17.05 22.64
N ARG A 439 -9.23 17.24 23.74
CA ARG A 439 -8.93 16.59 25.04
C ARG A 439 -9.19 15.07 25.02
N LEU A 440 -10.24 14.61 24.33
CA LEU A 440 -10.59 13.18 24.25
C LEU A 440 -9.62 12.40 23.35
N ARG A 441 -9.02 13.07 22.36
CA ARG A 441 -8.03 12.45 21.47
C ARG A 441 -6.70 12.14 22.17
N ALA A 442 -6.37 12.83 23.25
CA ALA A 442 -5.13 12.61 24.02
C ALA A 442 -5.22 11.44 25.02
N THR A 443 -6.42 11.10 25.49
CA THR A 443 -6.63 10.05 26.51
C THR A 443 -6.84 8.64 25.93
N SER A 444 -7.16 8.51 24.66
CA SER A 444 -7.32 7.20 23.99
C SER A 444 -5.99 6.57 23.52
N ARG A 445 -4.86 7.12 23.95
CA ARG A 445 -3.48 6.64 23.65
C ARG A 445 -2.83 5.85 24.80
N GLN A 446 -3.61 5.44 25.82
CA GLN A 446 -3.09 4.55 26.87
C GLN A 446 -3.37 3.09 26.58
#